data_0e3e1b460ca2b35dd2aecc6be34a0813
#
_entry.id   0e3e1b460ca2b35dd2aecc6be34a0813
#
_cell.length_a   1.000
_cell.length_b   1.000
_cell.length_c   1.000
_cell.angle_alpha   90.00
_cell.angle_beta   90.00
_cell.angle_gamma   90.00
#
_symmetry.space_group_name_H-M   'P 1'
#
loop_
_entity.id
_entity.type
_entity.pdbx_description
1 polymer ?
#
loop_
_entity_poly.entity_id
_entity_poly.type
_entity_poly.pdbx_seq_one_letter_code
_entity_poly.pdbx_strand_id
1 'polypeptide(L)'
;MDLNFNKNEDYNKLLVTDLKKRLVQIKLGGGKSKIEKEHAKGKLTARERIDYLLDPKSKSIEVGAFAGDGMYESHGGCPSAGVVVKIGYVKGKQCIVVANDATVKAGAWFPITAKKNLRAQEIAIENRLPIIYLVDSAGVYLPLQDEIFPDKEHFGRIFRNNAQMSSMGITQIAAVMGSCVAGGAYLPVMSDEAIIVDKTASIFLAGSYLVKAAIGESIDNETLGGATTHCEISGVTDYKAKDDGDALDKIKSIMDKIGDFDKAGFSKKPSKKPKGNLKDLFGLLPKSRADQYDMYEIINRLVDNSEIEEYKADYGKTIITAYARIDGWAIGIVANQRKLVKSANKEMQFGGVIYNDSADKATRFIANCNQKKIPLVFLQDVTGFMVGSKSEHSGIIKDGAKMVNAVSNSVVPKFTVIIGNSYGAGNYAMCGKAYDPRLIVAWPSAELAVMSGNSAAKVLLQIETASLKNKGETITTEKEAELFDQIKSRYDEQVSPYYSAARMWTDAVIEPTETRDWISMGIEAADHAPIQKAFNMGVMQV
;
A
#
# COMPACT_ATOMS: atom_id res chain seq x y z
N MET A 1 1.65 -33.83 -16.98
CA MET A 1 1.93 -32.57 -16.24
C MET A 1 2.99 -31.82 -17.03
N ASP A 2 2.76 -30.55 -17.29
CA ASP A 2 3.74 -29.71 -17.99
C ASP A 2 4.96 -29.48 -17.12
N LEU A 3 6.15 -29.88 -17.59
CA LEU A 3 7.42 -29.75 -16.84
C LEU A 3 7.72 -28.27 -16.50
N ASN A 4 7.33 -27.35 -17.38
CA ASN A 4 7.51 -25.93 -17.15
C ASN A 4 6.60 -25.42 -16.02
N PHE A 5 5.35 -25.88 -15.97
CA PHE A 5 4.44 -25.56 -14.88
C PHE A 5 5.03 -25.94 -13.51
N ASN A 6 5.57 -27.14 -13.37
CA ASN A 6 6.18 -27.61 -12.12
C ASN A 6 7.42 -26.79 -11.73
N LYS A 7 8.29 -26.47 -12.69
CA LYS A 7 9.47 -25.61 -12.45
C LYS A 7 9.08 -24.20 -11.99
N ASN A 8 8.04 -23.64 -12.60
CA ASN A 8 7.51 -22.33 -12.22
C ASN A 8 6.88 -22.39 -10.82
N GLU A 9 6.10 -23.44 -10.56
CA GLU A 9 5.47 -23.65 -9.26
C GLU A 9 6.50 -23.72 -8.13
N ASP A 10 7.55 -24.51 -8.28
CA ASP A 10 8.63 -24.62 -7.31
C ASP A 10 9.33 -23.28 -7.08
N TYR A 11 9.65 -22.56 -8.16
CA TYR A 11 10.27 -21.23 -8.06
C TYR A 11 9.38 -20.22 -7.32
N ASN A 12 8.11 -20.11 -7.70
CA ASN A 12 7.20 -19.15 -7.06
C ASN A 12 6.87 -19.53 -5.60
N LYS A 13 6.83 -20.81 -5.26
CA LYS A 13 6.72 -21.27 -3.87
C LYS A 13 7.94 -20.88 -3.04
N LEU A 14 9.16 -20.89 -3.62
CA LEU A 14 10.36 -20.39 -2.95
C LEU A 14 10.25 -18.89 -2.67
N LEU A 15 9.78 -18.08 -3.63
CA LEU A 15 9.54 -16.65 -3.42
C LEU A 15 8.52 -16.39 -2.30
N VAL A 16 7.43 -17.16 -2.25
CA VAL A 16 6.44 -17.06 -1.17
C VAL A 16 7.01 -17.51 0.18
N THR A 17 7.87 -18.52 0.17
CA THR A 17 8.56 -18.96 1.40
C THR A 17 9.47 -17.86 1.94
N ASP A 18 10.21 -17.16 1.07
CA ASP A 18 11.03 -16.00 1.45
C ASP A 18 10.16 -14.86 1.99
N LEU A 19 9.05 -14.54 1.30
CA LEU A 19 8.06 -13.57 1.80
C LEU A 19 7.62 -13.89 3.23
N LYS A 20 7.21 -15.13 3.48
CA LYS A 20 6.76 -15.57 4.82
C LYS A 20 7.87 -15.46 5.87
N LYS A 21 9.11 -15.84 5.54
CA LYS A 21 10.25 -15.69 6.45
C LYS A 21 10.51 -14.24 6.80
N ARG A 22 10.52 -13.33 5.81
CA ARG A 22 10.68 -11.88 6.03
C ARG A 22 9.58 -11.32 6.90
N LEU A 23 8.32 -11.67 6.64
CA LEU A 23 7.18 -11.23 7.45
C LEU A 23 7.29 -11.70 8.92
N VAL A 24 7.76 -12.92 9.16
CA VAL A 24 8.01 -13.40 10.54
C VAL A 24 9.03 -12.53 11.25
N GLN A 25 10.13 -12.14 10.60
CA GLN A 25 11.15 -11.26 11.20
C GLN A 25 10.59 -9.85 11.45
N ILE A 26 9.93 -9.28 10.48
CA ILE A 26 9.31 -7.93 10.61
C ILE A 26 8.29 -7.90 11.77
N LYS A 27 7.50 -8.95 11.94
CA LYS A 27 6.49 -9.05 13.00
C LYS A 27 7.08 -9.12 14.41
N LEU A 28 8.37 -9.41 14.56
CA LEU A 28 9.05 -9.30 15.85
C LEU A 28 9.31 -7.85 16.30
N GLY A 29 9.08 -6.86 15.42
CA GLY A 29 9.31 -5.45 15.75
C GLY A 29 10.72 -5.20 16.28
N GLY A 30 10.84 -4.69 17.50
CA GLY A 30 12.12 -4.46 18.17
C GLY A 30 12.79 -5.71 18.71
N GLY A 31 12.19 -6.91 18.49
CA GLY A 31 12.74 -8.22 18.89
C GLY A 31 12.19 -8.73 20.22
N LYS A 32 12.40 -10.03 20.46
CA LYS A 32 11.84 -10.76 21.62
C LYS A 32 12.13 -10.09 22.97
N SER A 33 13.36 -9.67 23.22
CA SER A 33 13.73 -9.00 24.48
C SER A 33 12.96 -7.70 24.73
N LYS A 34 12.59 -6.97 23.66
CA LYS A 34 11.78 -5.75 23.80
C LYS A 34 10.31 -6.09 24.05
N ILE A 35 9.79 -7.14 23.41
CA ILE A 35 8.45 -7.66 23.66
C ILE A 35 8.31 -8.08 25.14
N GLU A 36 9.25 -8.87 25.65
CA GLU A 36 9.27 -9.28 27.07
C GLU A 36 9.29 -8.08 28.03
N LYS A 37 10.00 -7.00 27.67
CA LYS A 37 10.01 -5.77 28.46
C LYS A 37 8.65 -5.06 28.51
N GLU A 38 7.90 -5.04 27.41
CA GLU A 38 6.55 -4.48 27.40
C GLU A 38 5.58 -5.35 28.21
N HIS A 39 5.65 -6.69 28.08
CA HIS A 39 4.87 -7.60 28.92
C HIS A 39 5.18 -7.45 30.41
N ALA A 40 6.45 -7.26 30.79
CA ALA A 40 6.83 -7.03 32.17
C ALA A 40 6.24 -5.74 32.78
N LYS A 41 5.84 -4.78 31.93
CA LYS A 41 5.11 -3.57 32.35
C LYS A 41 3.59 -3.78 32.40
N GLY A 42 3.09 -4.98 32.12
CA GLY A 42 1.66 -5.29 32.02
C GLY A 42 0.99 -4.80 30.73
N LYS A 43 1.78 -4.48 29.69
CA LYS A 43 1.29 -3.95 28.41
C LYS A 43 1.26 -5.03 27.34
N LEU A 44 0.32 -4.96 26.44
CA LEU A 44 0.29 -5.72 25.19
C LEU A 44 1.17 -5.02 24.13
N THR A 45 1.72 -5.81 23.21
CA THR A 45 2.38 -5.26 22.01
C THR A 45 1.36 -4.69 21.03
N ALA A 46 1.79 -3.88 20.06
CA ALA A 46 0.92 -3.31 19.03
C ALA A 46 0.11 -4.38 18.30
N ARG A 47 0.73 -5.52 17.96
CA ARG A 47 0.06 -6.63 17.27
C ARG A 47 -0.95 -7.34 18.13
N GLU A 48 -0.63 -7.61 19.39
CA GLU A 48 -1.54 -8.23 20.36
C GLU A 48 -2.74 -7.32 20.64
N ARG A 49 -2.54 -6.00 20.76
CA ARG A 49 -3.63 -5.01 20.89
C ARG A 49 -4.58 -5.07 19.68
N ILE A 50 -4.05 -5.11 18.46
CA ILE A 50 -4.86 -5.19 17.24
C ILE A 50 -5.59 -6.54 17.17
N ASP A 51 -4.90 -7.65 17.45
CA ASP A 51 -5.49 -8.99 17.40
C ASP A 51 -6.59 -9.17 18.47
N TYR A 52 -6.46 -8.51 19.65
CA TYR A 52 -7.53 -8.45 20.66
C TYR A 52 -8.72 -7.62 20.18
N LEU A 53 -8.45 -6.49 19.49
CA LEU A 53 -9.48 -5.53 19.08
C LEU A 53 -10.35 -6.05 17.93
N LEU A 54 -9.73 -6.69 16.93
CA LEU A 54 -10.43 -7.16 15.74
C LEU A 54 -11.36 -8.34 16.04
N ASP A 55 -12.43 -8.44 15.30
CA ASP A 55 -13.40 -9.52 15.44
C ASP A 55 -12.75 -10.88 15.14
N PRO A 56 -12.95 -11.88 16.00
CA PRO A 56 -12.37 -13.21 15.82
C PRO A 56 -12.79 -13.83 14.49
N LYS A 57 -11.87 -14.45 13.77
CA LYS A 57 -12.08 -15.12 12.48
C LYS A 57 -12.54 -14.21 11.35
N SER A 58 -12.60 -12.89 11.54
CA SER A 58 -12.84 -11.94 10.46
C SER A 58 -11.60 -11.81 9.57
N LYS A 59 -11.81 -11.44 8.30
CA LYS A 59 -10.71 -11.10 7.40
C LYS A 59 -10.04 -9.80 7.85
N SER A 60 -8.73 -9.72 7.71
CA SER A 60 -7.98 -8.47 7.87
C SER A 60 -6.78 -8.43 6.93
N ILE A 61 -6.38 -7.23 6.52
CA ILE A 61 -5.20 -6.99 5.69
C ILE A 61 -4.28 -5.99 6.40
N GLU A 62 -2.97 -6.24 6.34
CA GLU A 62 -1.96 -5.37 6.94
C GLU A 62 -1.31 -4.49 5.87
N VAL A 63 -1.48 -3.17 6.00
CA VAL A 63 -0.92 -2.17 5.09
C VAL A 63 0.49 -1.80 5.54
N GLY A 64 1.47 -1.86 4.64
CA GLY A 64 2.84 -1.41 4.88
C GLY A 64 3.61 -2.28 5.88
N ALA A 65 3.40 -3.61 5.89
CA ALA A 65 4.17 -4.49 6.77
C ALA A 65 5.70 -4.34 6.55
N PHE A 66 6.13 -4.18 5.31
CA PHE A 66 7.54 -3.99 4.93
C PHE A 66 8.05 -2.54 5.06
N ALA A 67 7.20 -1.57 5.41
CA ALA A 67 7.64 -0.17 5.50
C ALA A 67 8.84 -0.02 6.44
N GLY A 68 9.91 0.61 5.95
CA GLY A 68 11.17 0.80 6.70
C GLY A 68 12.11 -0.41 6.72
N ASP A 69 11.78 -1.53 6.09
CA ASP A 69 12.64 -2.72 6.02
C ASP A 69 13.94 -2.41 5.26
N GLY A 70 15.10 -2.72 5.85
CA GLY A 70 16.42 -2.36 5.31
C GLY A 70 16.71 -0.86 5.25
N MET A 71 15.87 -0.02 5.89
CA MET A 71 16.11 1.42 6.01
C MET A 71 16.53 1.78 7.44
N TYR A 72 17.28 2.90 7.58
CA TYR A 72 17.70 3.44 8.88
C TYR A 72 18.57 2.50 9.72
N GLU A 73 19.35 1.63 9.10
CA GLU A 73 20.19 0.66 9.83
C GLU A 73 21.24 1.32 10.73
N SER A 74 21.81 2.46 10.29
CA SER A 74 22.69 3.30 11.11
C SER A 74 22.04 3.81 12.41
N HIS A 75 20.70 3.84 12.43
CA HIS A 75 19.88 4.19 13.59
C HIS A 75 19.27 2.96 14.28
N GLY A 76 19.67 1.75 13.89
CA GLY A 76 19.20 0.46 14.43
C GLY A 76 17.87 0.00 13.86
N GLY A 77 17.52 0.46 12.65
CA GLY A 77 16.38 0.02 11.86
C GLY A 77 15.02 0.57 12.34
N CYS A 78 14.01 0.42 11.47
CA CYS A 78 12.63 0.83 11.75
C CYS A 78 11.64 -0.17 11.12
N PRO A 79 11.60 -1.43 11.59
CA PRO A 79 10.75 -2.46 11.02
C PRO A 79 9.28 -2.06 11.11
N SER A 80 8.52 -2.35 10.05
CA SER A 80 7.11 -1.95 9.91
C SER A 80 6.86 -0.46 10.14
N ALA A 81 7.89 0.39 9.91
CA ALA A 81 7.87 1.82 10.20
C ALA A 81 7.56 2.17 11.68
N GLY A 82 7.79 1.26 12.62
CA GLY A 82 7.45 1.45 14.03
C GLY A 82 5.95 1.62 14.31
N VAL A 83 5.09 1.26 13.35
CA VAL A 83 3.63 1.34 13.47
C VAL A 83 2.96 0.23 12.66
N VAL A 84 1.99 -0.44 13.25
CA VAL A 84 1.20 -1.49 12.59
C VAL A 84 -0.12 -0.90 12.11
N VAL A 85 -0.46 -1.10 10.83
CA VAL A 85 -1.72 -0.64 10.25
C VAL A 85 -2.48 -1.82 9.68
N LYS A 86 -3.71 -2.06 10.15
CA LYS A 86 -4.60 -3.09 9.61
C LYS A 86 -5.95 -2.50 9.23
N ILE A 87 -6.51 -2.99 8.12
CA ILE A 87 -7.93 -2.87 7.80
C ILE A 87 -8.60 -4.17 8.25
N GLY A 88 -9.63 -4.08 9.05
CA GLY A 88 -10.34 -5.24 9.61
C GLY A 88 -11.70 -4.84 10.14
N TYR A 89 -12.27 -5.66 11.00
CA TYR A 89 -13.61 -5.45 11.53
C TYR A 89 -13.60 -5.40 13.06
N VAL A 90 -14.34 -4.45 13.61
CA VAL A 90 -14.61 -4.33 15.04
C VAL A 90 -16.14 -4.24 15.20
N LYS A 91 -16.74 -5.20 15.89
CA LYS A 91 -18.21 -5.33 16.00
C LYS A 91 -18.93 -5.31 14.64
N GLY A 92 -18.37 -6.05 13.68
CA GLY A 92 -18.90 -6.16 12.32
C GLY A 92 -18.71 -4.94 11.44
N LYS A 93 -18.12 -3.85 11.96
CA LYS A 93 -17.88 -2.62 11.22
C LYS A 93 -16.44 -2.58 10.70
N GLN A 94 -16.26 -2.39 9.40
CA GLN A 94 -14.96 -2.27 8.78
C GLN A 94 -14.29 -0.95 9.22
N CYS A 95 -13.05 -1.03 9.66
CA CYS A 95 -12.30 0.12 10.16
C CYS A 95 -10.79 -0.04 9.90
N ILE A 96 -10.04 1.04 10.11
CA ILE A 96 -8.58 1.05 10.09
C ILE A 96 -8.09 1.12 11.54
N VAL A 97 -7.15 0.26 11.90
CA VAL A 97 -6.46 0.31 13.19
C VAL A 97 -5.00 0.65 12.97
N VAL A 98 -4.54 1.67 13.67
CA VAL A 98 -3.16 2.19 13.63
C VAL A 98 -2.58 2.07 15.03
N ALA A 99 -1.57 1.22 15.23
CA ALA A 99 -0.96 0.98 16.54
C ALA A 99 0.54 1.26 16.52
N ASN A 100 1.02 2.18 17.36
CA ASN A 100 2.44 2.40 17.54
C ASN A 100 3.09 1.16 18.15
N ASP A 101 4.24 0.76 17.62
CA ASP A 101 5.03 -0.34 18.16
C ASP A 101 6.11 0.19 19.13
N ALA A 102 5.80 0.17 20.41
CA ALA A 102 6.71 0.62 21.47
C ALA A 102 8.00 -0.19 21.55
N THR A 103 8.02 -1.41 20.96
CA THR A 103 9.24 -2.22 20.89
C THR A 103 10.27 -1.65 19.91
N VAL A 104 9.82 -0.84 18.93
CA VAL A 104 10.65 -0.16 17.94
C VAL A 104 10.94 1.28 18.40
N LYS A 105 12.14 1.51 18.96
CA LYS A 105 12.58 2.84 19.43
C LYS A 105 11.56 3.58 20.31
N ALA A 106 10.88 2.84 21.21
CA ALA A 106 9.81 3.35 22.08
C ALA A 106 8.67 4.04 21.28
N GLY A 107 8.34 3.53 20.12
CA GLY A 107 7.31 4.11 19.24
C GLY A 107 7.67 5.47 18.64
N ALA A 108 8.96 5.82 18.56
CA ALA A 108 9.41 7.08 17.97
C ALA A 108 9.12 7.11 16.45
N TRP A 109 8.84 8.31 15.95
CA TRP A 109 8.44 8.54 14.58
C TRP A 109 9.64 8.86 13.68
N PHE A 110 9.94 7.96 12.79
CA PHE A 110 10.86 8.14 11.67
C PHE A 110 10.14 8.78 10.47
N PRO A 111 10.84 9.27 9.44
CA PRO A 111 10.18 9.78 8.22
C PRO A 111 9.20 8.77 7.62
N ILE A 112 9.58 7.50 7.56
CA ILE A 112 8.71 6.42 7.06
C ILE A 112 7.49 6.15 7.96
N THR A 113 7.59 6.40 9.27
CA THR A 113 6.46 6.29 10.21
C THR A 113 5.39 7.31 9.88
N ALA A 114 5.77 8.56 9.61
CA ALA A 114 4.86 9.61 9.20
C ALA A 114 4.19 9.26 7.87
N LYS A 115 4.95 8.82 6.88
CA LYS A 115 4.44 8.38 5.57
C LYS A 115 3.41 7.26 5.69
N LYS A 116 3.64 6.28 6.56
CA LYS A 116 2.71 5.17 6.78
C LYS A 116 1.42 5.61 7.48
N ASN A 117 1.51 6.50 8.48
CA ASN A 117 0.33 7.09 9.13
C ASN A 117 -0.50 7.93 8.14
N LEU A 118 0.16 8.73 7.29
CA LEU A 118 -0.53 9.47 6.23
C LEU A 118 -1.24 8.54 5.26
N ARG A 119 -0.63 7.40 4.90
CA ARG A 119 -1.31 6.41 4.06
C ARG A 119 -2.53 5.80 4.74
N ALA A 120 -2.47 5.52 6.04
CA ALA A 120 -3.62 5.05 6.81
C ALA A 120 -4.76 6.08 6.81
N GLN A 121 -4.43 7.36 7.03
CA GLN A 121 -5.41 8.46 6.97
C GLN A 121 -5.97 8.67 5.56
N GLU A 122 -5.13 8.56 4.53
CA GLU A 122 -5.57 8.63 3.12
C GLU A 122 -6.62 7.54 2.84
N ILE A 123 -6.35 6.29 3.23
CA ILE A 123 -7.31 5.19 3.08
C ILE A 123 -8.60 5.47 3.87
N ALA A 124 -8.50 6.02 5.09
CA ALA A 124 -9.67 6.39 5.89
C ALA A 124 -10.50 7.49 5.20
N ILE A 125 -9.85 8.53 4.71
CA ILE A 125 -10.50 9.68 4.03
C ILE A 125 -11.19 9.24 2.74
N GLU A 126 -10.48 8.51 1.90
CA GLU A 126 -10.98 8.09 0.59
C GLU A 126 -12.15 7.10 0.68
N ASN A 127 -12.14 6.26 1.71
CA ASN A 127 -13.14 5.21 1.91
C ASN A 127 -14.15 5.55 3.02
N ARG A 128 -14.02 6.70 3.70
CA ARG A 128 -14.84 7.08 4.85
C ARG A 128 -14.91 6.02 5.95
N LEU A 129 -13.79 5.34 6.17
CA LEU A 129 -13.70 4.32 7.22
C LEU A 129 -13.39 4.95 8.58
N PRO A 130 -14.03 4.48 9.66
CA PRO A 130 -13.58 4.78 11.01
C PRO A 130 -12.11 4.42 11.18
N ILE A 131 -11.37 5.26 11.90
CA ILE A 131 -9.96 5.02 12.20
C ILE A 131 -9.73 4.98 13.71
N ILE A 132 -8.99 3.97 14.16
CA ILE A 132 -8.70 3.73 15.57
C ILE A 132 -7.19 3.84 15.77
N TYR A 133 -6.77 4.72 16.68
CA TYR A 133 -5.36 4.92 17.02
C TYR A 133 -5.06 4.30 18.39
N LEU A 134 -4.13 3.34 18.43
CA LEU A 134 -3.58 2.77 19.65
C LEU A 134 -2.20 3.39 19.89
N VAL A 135 -2.17 4.43 20.73
CA VAL A 135 -1.03 5.35 20.83
C VAL A 135 -0.08 4.93 21.93
N ASP A 136 1.19 4.74 21.58
CA ASP A 136 2.28 4.40 22.48
C ASP A 136 3.59 4.90 21.85
N SER A 137 3.89 6.21 22.00
CA SER A 137 4.90 6.87 21.19
C SER A 137 5.71 7.90 21.97
N ALA A 138 7.02 7.82 21.85
CA ALA A 138 7.96 8.82 22.38
C ALA A 138 8.02 10.13 21.55
N GLY A 139 7.18 10.29 20.52
CA GLY A 139 7.21 11.46 19.64
C GLY A 139 8.18 11.31 18.47
N VAL A 140 8.64 12.44 17.91
CA VAL A 140 9.55 12.46 16.75
C VAL A 140 10.91 11.87 17.12
N TYR A 141 11.48 11.05 16.23
CA TYR A 141 12.87 10.57 16.38
C TYR A 141 13.85 11.73 16.13
N LEU A 142 14.30 12.36 17.21
CA LEU A 142 15.06 13.60 17.16
C LEU A 142 16.29 13.61 16.24
N PRO A 143 17.06 12.52 16.07
CA PRO A 143 18.19 12.50 15.13
C PRO A 143 17.81 12.72 13.65
N LEU A 144 16.54 12.58 13.29
CA LEU A 144 16.00 12.78 11.94
C LEU A 144 14.89 13.84 11.90
N GLN A 145 14.85 14.75 12.86
CA GLN A 145 13.78 15.74 13.00
C GLN A 145 13.67 16.70 11.79
N ASP A 146 14.77 16.99 11.14
CA ASP A 146 14.85 17.83 9.94
C ASP A 146 14.17 17.21 8.71
N GLU A 147 14.08 15.89 8.65
CA GLU A 147 13.34 15.18 7.62
C GLU A 147 11.82 15.03 7.91
N ILE A 148 11.34 15.46 9.09
CA ILE A 148 9.97 15.19 9.54
C ILE A 148 9.20 16.48 9.80
N PHE A 149 9.80 17.44 10.50
CA PHE A 149 9.08 18.50 11.20
C PHE A 149 8.33 19.47 10.27
N PRO A 150 9.00 20.21 9.34
CA PRO A 150 8.33 21.31 8.64
C PRO A 150 7.70 20.92 7.31
N ASP A 151 7.91 19.70 6.83
CA ASP A 151 7.48 19.32 5.49
C ASP A 151 5.96 19.11 5.39
N LYS A 152 5.44 19.39 4.21
CA LYS A 152 4.01 19.33 3.90
C LYS A 152 3.39 17.95 4.12
N GLU A 153 4.05 16.89 3.64
CA GLU A 153 3.53 15.52 3.67
C GLU A 153 4.17 14.70 4.81
N HIS A 154 4.25 15.30 6.00
CA HIS A 154 4.82 14.71 7.19
C HIS A 154 3.94 14.93 8.44
N PHE A 155 4.57 15.11 9.58
CA PHE A 155 3.96 15.09 10.90
C PHE A 155 2.80 16.09 11.05
N GLY A 156 2.97 17.34 10.61
CA GLY A 156 1.93 18.37 10.67
C GLY A 156 0.69 18.05 9.83
N ARG A 157 0.88 17.35 8.70
CA ARG A 157 -0.24 16.92 7.85
C ARG A 157 -1.17 15.93 8.55
N ILE A 158 -0.65 15.11 9.46
CA ILE A 158 -1.44 14.13 10.21
C ILE A 158 -2.47 14.85 11.08
N PHE A 159 -2.07 15.91 11.78
CA PHE A 159 -3.00 16.70 12.62
C PHE A 159 -4.03 17.44 11.79
N ARG A 160 -3.59 18.03 10.68
CA ARG A 160 -4.53 18.63 9.73
C ARG A 160 -5.57 17.61 9.25
N ASN A 161 -5.14 16.40 8.91
CA ASN A 161 -6.04 15.34 8.48
C ASN A 161 -7.00 14.90 9.59
N ASN A 162 -6.57 14.82 10.85
CA ASN A 162 -7.47 14.55 11.98
C ASN A 162 -8.63 15.58 12.02
N ALA A 163 -8.32 16.87 11.96
CA ALA A 163 -9.36 17.91 11.97
C ALA A 163 -10.30 17.78 10.76
N GLN A 164 -9.76 17.48 9.57
CA GLN A 164 -10.57 17.33 8.37
C GLN A 164 -11.42 16.05 8.40
N MET A 165 -10.88 14.93 8.86
CA MET A 165 -11.64 13.68 8.98
C MET A 165 -12.84 13.85 9.94
N SER A 166 -12.66 14.51 11.08
CA SER A 166 -13.75 14.84 12.00
C SER A 166 -14.81 15.69 11.31
N SER A 167 -14.41 16.74 10.58
CA SER A 167 -15.35 17.58 9.82
C SER A 167 -16.08 16.85 8.69
N MET A 168 -15.52 15.76 8.17
CA MET A 168 -16.14 14.89 7.18
C MET A 168 -17.06 13.82 7.79
N GLY A 169 -17.17 13.75 9.12
CA GLY A 169 -17.94 12.72 9.83
C GLY A 169 -17.26 11.35 9.85
N ILE A 170 -15.95 11.29 9.65
CA ILE A 170 -15.16 10.05 9.77
C ILE A 170 -14.81 9.88 11.25
N THR A 171 -15.38 8.86 11.88
CA THR A 171 -15.15 8.61 13.31
C THR A 171 -13.70 8.27 13.60
N GLN A 172 -13.13 8.94 14.58
CA GLN A 172 -11.77 8.75 15.06
C GLN A 172 -11.78 8.44 16.56
N ILE A 173 -11.27 7.27 16.95
CA ILE A 173 -11.16 6.86 18.34
C ILE A 173 -9.68 6.64 18.66
N ALA A 174 -9.20 7.21 19.75
CA ALA A 174 -7.83 7.00 20.20
C ALA A 174 -7.79 6.37 21.59
N ALA A 175 -6.88 5.42 21.80
CA ALA A 175 -6.52 4.93 23.12
C ALA A 175 -5.03 5.17 23.36
N VAL A 176 -4.72 5.93 24.38
CA VAL A 176 -3.35 6.15 24.87
C VAL A 176 -3.00 5.02 25.81
N MET A 177 -2.09 4.16 25.37
CA MET A 177 -1.75 2.88 26.01
C MET A 177 -0.27 2.84 26.46
N GLY A 178 0.37 4.00 26.47
CA GLY A 178 1.73 4.21 26.88
C GLY A 178 2.10 5.67 26.86
N SER A 179 3.39 5.96 26.70
CA SER A 179 3.86 7.35 26.61
C SER A 179 3.32 8.03 25.35
N CYS A 180 2.86 9.26 25.48
CA CYS A 180 2.41 10.09 24.37
C CYS A 180 2.94 11.52 24.55
N VAL A 181 4.03 11.84 23.87
CA VAL A 181 4.86 13.02 24.15
C VAL A 181 4.88 13.99 22.97
N ALA A 182 4.92 15.28 23.30
CA ALA A 182 5.11 16.39 22.37
C ALA A 182 4.06 16.41 21.24
N GLY A 183 4.51 16.50 19.98
CA GLY A 183 3.60 16.50 18.83
C GLY A 183 2.70 15.27 18.73
N GLY A 184 3.17 14.10 19.21
CA GLY A 184 2.36 12.88 19.27
C GLY A 184 1.11 12.99 20.13
N ALA A 185 1.10 13.91 21.11
CA ALA A 185 -0.04 14.15 21.99
C ALA A 185 -1.25 14.75 21.25
N TYR A 186 -1.04 15.44 20.15
CA TYR A 186 -2.15 15.99 19.35
C TYR A 186 -2.98 14.91 18.66
N LEU A 187 -2.39 13.78 18.30
CA LEU A 187 -3.11 12.71 17.60
C LEU A 187 -4.31 12.19 18.41
N PRO A 188 -4.19 11.75 19.68
CA PRO A 188 -5.34 11.33 20.46
C PRO A 188 -6.26 12.49 20.85
N VAL A 189 -5.72 13.65 21.17
CA VAL A 189 -6.53 14.80 21.62
C VAL A 189 -7.38 15.40 20.50
N MET A 190 -6.98 15.26 19.26
CA MET A 190 -7.73 15.67 18.07
C MET A 190 -8.64 14.57 17.51
N SER A 191 -8.64 13.37 18.08
CA SER A 191 -9.63 12.33 17.79
C SER A 191 -10.99 12.69 18.40
N ASP A 192 -12.08 12.10 17.91
CA ASP A 192 -13.42 12.42 18.39
C ASP A 192 -13.66 11.91 19.80
N GLU A 193 -13.03 10.78 20.17
CA GLU A 193 -13.05 10.22 21.53
C GLU A 193 -11.65 9.70 21.91
N ALA A 194 -11.20 10.02 23.12
CA ALA A 194 -9.90 9.66 23.66
C ALA A 194 -10.00 8.84 24.95
N ILE A 195 -9.35 7.69 24.99
CA ILE A 195 -9.23 6.80 26.13
C ILE A 195 -7.79 6.84 26.65
N ILE A 196 -7.57 6.80 27.94
CA ILE A 196 -6.24 6.70 28.54
C ILE A 196 -6.16 5.54 29.54
N VAL A 197 -5.09 4.74 29.47
CA VAL A 197 -4.86 3.64 30.41
C VAL A 197 -4.19 4.14 31.66
N ASP A 198 -4.76 3.81 32.80
CA ASP A 198 -4.27 4.21 34.13
C ASP A 198 -2.85 3.67 34.38
N LYS A 199 -1.99 4.47 34.99
CA LYS A 199 -0.61 4.16 35.44
C LYS A 199 0.40 3.79 34.35
N THR A 200 -0.03 3.30 33.21
CA THR A 200 0.88 2.90 32.13
C THR A 200 0.96 3.92 31.00
N ALA A 201 -0.03 4.79 30.90
CA ALA A 201 -0.13 5.82 29.87
C ALA A 201 -0.02 7.24 30.44
N SER A 202 0.51 8.15 29.62
CA SER A 202 0.57 9.57 29.95
C SER A 202 0.58 10.41 28.67
N ILE A 203 -0.03 11.60 28.75
CA ILE A 203 -0.07 12.59 27.67
C ILE A 203 0.51 13.90 28.19
N PHE A 204 1.50 14.47 27.52
CA PHE A 204 2.00 15.81 27.83
C PHE A 204 2.79 16.40 26.64
N LEU A 205 2.80 17.71 26.53
CA LEU A 205 3.63 18.41 25.54
C LEU A 205 5.11 18.33 25.93
N ALA A 206 5.42 18.41 27.20
CA ALA A 206 6.77 18.31 27.73
C ALA A 206 6.77 17.37 28.94
N GLY A 207 7.56 16.30 28.88
CA GLY A 207 7.72 15.37 29.99
C GLY A 207 8.42 16.00 31.21
N SER A 208 8.33 15.35 32.38
CA SER A 208 8.85 15.82 33.66
C SER A 208 10.29 16.35 33.63
N TYR A 209 11.18 15.70 32.88
CA TYR A 209 12.58 16.16 32.70
C TYR A 209 12.68 17.51 31.99
N LEU A 210 11.87 17.74 30.98
CA LEU A 210 11.87 18.98 30.21
C LEU A 210 11.21 20.10 31.03
N VAL A 211 10.15 19.81 31.77
CA VAL A 211 9.49 20.74 32.71
C VAL A 211 10.50 21.21 33.76
N LYS A 212 11.24 20.27 34.36
CA LYS A 212 12.29 20.62 35.34
C LYS A 212 13.40 21.47 34.73
N ALA A 213 13.82 21.17 33.51
CA ALA A 213 14.86 21.94 32.82
C ALA A 213 14.38 23.35 32.41
N ALA A 214 13.12 23.50 32.01
CA ALA A 214 12.56 24.75 31.50
C ALA A 214 12.14 25.73 32.61
N ILE A 215 11.50 25.25 33.69
CA ILE A 215 10.90 26.10 34.74
C ILE A 215 11.29 25.69 36.15
N GLY A 216 12.15 24.67 36.33
CA GLY A 216 12.63 24.21 37.64
C GLY A 216 11.63 23.37 38.44
N GLU A 217 10.43 23.12 37.93
CA GLU A 217 9.39 22.33 38.62
C GLU A 217 9.75 20.84 38.62
N SER A 218 9.71 20.23 39.81
CA SER A 218 9.93 18.77 39.96
C SER A 218 8.58 18.08 40.14
N ILE A 219 8.14 17.37 39.08
CA ILE A 219 6.87 16.65 39.04
C ILE A 219 7.11 15.28 38.35
N ASP A 220 6.39 14.26 38.79
CA ASP A 220 6.43 12.95 38.09
C ASP A 220 5.46 12.92 36.91
N ASN A 221 5.66 11.96 35.98
CA ASN A 221 4.86 11.88 34.75
C ASN A 221 3.39 11.53 35.01
N GLU A 222 3.07 10.76 36.07
CA GLU A 222 1.69 10.39 36.38
C GLU A 222 0.91 11.60 36.86
N THR A 223 1.50 12.38 37.79
CA THR A 223 0.91 13.62 38.27
C THR A 223 0.82 14.68 37.17
N LEU A 224 1.83 14.76 36.29
CA LEU A 224 1.87 15.74 35.21
C LEU A 224 0.80 15.48 34.12
N GLY A 225 0.63 14.23 33.69
CA GLY A 225 -0.22 13.91 32.56
C GLY A 225 -0.73 12.49 32.53
N GLY A 226 -0.92 11.86 33.67
CA GLY A 226 -1.53 10.54 33.78
C GLY A 226 -3.05 10.56 33.65
N ALA A 227 -3.66 9.40 33.77
CA ALA A 227 -5.08 9.21 33.53
C ALA A 227 -5.98 10.01 34.47
N THR A 228 -5.64 10.09 35.75
CA THR A 228 -6.39 10.90 36.72
C THR A 228 -6.34 12.38 36.36
N THR A 229 -5.17 12.91 36.04
CA THR A 229 -5.01 14.30 35.63
C THR A 229 -5.86 14.65 34.42
N HIS A 230 -5.86 13.80 33.40
CA HIS A 230 -6.53 14.11 32.13
C HIS A 230 -8.02 13.75 32.09
N CYS A 231 -8.49 12.80 32.88
CA CYS A 231 -9.92 12.50 32.96
C CYS A 231 -10.67 13.33 34.01
N GLU A 232 -10.01 13.74 35.14
CA GLU A 232 -10.69 14.35 36.27
C GLU A 232 -10.37 15.86 36.45
N ILE A 233 -9.19 16.32 36.01
CA ILE A 233 -8.74 17.70 36.24
C ILE A 233 -8.79 18.52 34.96
N SER A 234 -8.11 18.06 33.89
CA SER A 234 -7.95 18.84 32.65
C SER A 234 -9.03 18.54 31.59
N GLY A 235 -9.71 17.39 31.66
CA GLY A 235 -10.70 16.99 30.68
C GLY A 235 -10.12 16.73 29.28
N VAL A 236 -8.83 16.40 29.17
CA VAL A 236 -8.16 16.14 27.90
C VAL A 236 -8.58 14.79 27.32
N THR A 237 -8.90 13.81 28.18
CA THR A 237 -9.36 12.49 27.75
C THR A 237 -10.74 12.17 28.33
N ASP A 238 -11.54 11.42 27.55
CA ASP A 238 -12.96 11.17 27.86
C ASP A 238 -13.15 9.96 28.77
N TYR A 239 -12.27 8.95 28.67
CA TYR A 239 -12.41 7.69 29.39
C TYR A 239 -11.10 7.25 30.03
N LYS A 240 -11.18 6.86 31.30
CA LYS A 240 -10.11 6.18 32.03
C LYS A 240 -10.30 4.66 31.89
N ALA A 241 -9.26 3.95 31.50
CA ALA A 241 -9.23 2.50 31.42
C ALA A 241 -8.23 1.93 32.44
N LYS A 242 -8.54 0.78 33.03
CA LYS A 242 -7.69 0.16 34.06
C LYS A 242 -6.45 -0.53 33.48
N ASP A 243 -6.56 -1.04 32.25
CA ASP A 243 -5.51 -1.77 31.52
C ASP A 243 -5.77 -1.73 30.00
N ASP A 244 -4.85 -2.32 29.20
CA ASP A 244 -4.96 -2.41 27.75
C ASP A 244 -6.27 -3.11 27.31
N GLY A 245 -6.68 -4.19 27.99
CA GLY A 245 -7.90 -4.93 27.68
C GLY A 245 -9.15 -4.09 27.87
N ASP A 246 -9.27 -3.38 29.00
CA ASP A 246 -10.39 -2.48 29.29
C ASP A 246 -10.48 -1.32 28.27
N ALA A 247 -9.32 -0.78 27.85
CA ALA A 247 -9.27 0.26 26.82
C ALA A 247 -9.81 -0.27 25.47
N LEU A 248 -9.38 -1.45 25.07
CA LEU A 248 -9.83 -2.10 23.83
C LEU A 248 -11.31 -2.47 23.88
N ASP A 249 -11.83 -2.92 25.02
CA ASP A 249 -13.25 -3.22 25.19
C ASP A 249 -14.11 -1.94 25.17
N LYS A 250 -13.62 -0.80 25.69
CA LYS A 250 -14.27 0.51 25.52
C LYS A 250 -14.35 0.89 24.04
N ILE A 251 -13.28 0.72 23.27
CA ILE A 251 -13.29 0.95 21.82
C ILE A 251 -14.35 0.06 21.14
N LYS A 252 -14.40 -1.25 21.46
CA LYS A 252 -15.44 -2.14 20.92
C LYS A 252 -16.85 -1.66 21.28
N SER A 253 -17.05 -1.16 22.49
CA SER A 253 -18.33 -0.63 22.94
C SER A 253 -18.76 0.63 22.19
N ILE A 254 -17.82 1.51 21.86
CA ILE A 254 -18.06 2.71 21.05
C ILE A 254 -18.39 2.28 19.61
N MET A 255 -17.55 1.44 18.99
CA MET A 255 -17.73 0.94 17.63
C MET A 255 -19.09 0.26 17.43
N ASP A 256 -19.58 -0.47 18.43
CA ASP A 256 -20.88 -1.16 18.39
C ASP A 256 -22.06 -0.18 18.21
N LYS A 257 -21.90 1.07 18.59
CA LYS A 257 -22.95 2.10 18.59
C LYS A 257 -22.88 3.09 17.42
N ILE A 258 -21.84 3.02 16.61
CA ILE A 258 -21.72 3.88 15.42
C ILE A 258 -22.85 3.53 14.44
N GLY A 259 -23.56 4.52 13.94
CA GLY A 259 -24.59 4.36 12.91
C GLY A 259 -24.03 3.95 11.56
N ASP A 260 -24.91 3.55 10.65
CA ASP A 260 -24.55 3.29 9.25
C ASP A 260 -24.55 4.59 8.45
N PHE A 261 -23.68 4.66 7.46
CA PHE A 261 -23.55 5.78 6.53
C PHE A 261 -24.02 5.38 5.11
N ASP A 262 -24.30 6.38 4.29
CA ASP A 262 -24.60 6.18 2.87
C ASP A 262 -23.44 5.44 2.17
N LYS A 263 -23.81 4.52 1.26
CA LYS A 263 -22.85 3.72 0.51
C LYS A 263 -22.73 4.17 -0.94
N ALA A 264 -21.62 3.82 -1.59
CA ALA A 264 -21.45 3.99 -3.03
C ALA A 264 -22.46 3.15 -3.82
N GLY A 265 -22.85 1.99 -3.31
CA GLY A 265 -23.83 1.10 -3.91
C GLY A 265 -23.26 0.30 -5.09
N PHE A 266 -22.02 -0.18 -4.96
CA PHE A 266 -21.43 -1.08 -5.96
C PHE A 266 -22.19 -2.41 -6.03
N SER A 267 -22.31 -2.95 -7.26
CA SER A 267 -23.05 -4.21 -7.47
C SER A 267 -22.37 -5.38 -6.79
N LYS A 268 -23.05 -6.01 -5.82
CA LYS A 268 -22.60 -7.23 -5.14
C LYS A 268 -23.62 -8.35 -5.31
N LYS A 269 -23.14 -9.57 -5.56
CA LYS A 269 -23.90 -10.82 -5.59
C LYS A 269 -23.30 -11.81 -4.60
N PRO A 270 -23.93 -12.94 -4.29
CA PRO A 270 -23.28 -14.00 -3.53
C PRO A 270 -21.95 -14.41 -4.16
N SER A 271 -20.92 -14.52 -3.34
CA SER A 271 -19.58 -14.91 -3.76
C SER A 271 -19.57 -16.31 -4.36
N LYS A 272 -18.79 -16.50 -5.43
CA LYS A 272 -18.55 -17.79 -6.05
C LYS A 272 -17.03 -18.05 -6.16
N LYS A 273 -16.65 -19.32 -6.04
CA LYS A 273 -15.25 -19.71 -6.23
C LYS A 273 -14.91 -19.74 -7.72
N PRO A 274 -13.66 -19.43 -8.10
CA PRO A 274 -13.16 -19.78 -9.43
C PRO A 274 -13.28 -21.28 -9.70
N LYS A 275 -13.42 -21.68 -10.98
CA LYS A 275 -13.42 -23.10 -11.38
C LYS A 275 -12.04 -23.74 -11.24
N GLY A 276 -10.98 -22.94 -11.44
CA GLY A 276 -9.58 -23.36 -11.25
C GLY A 276 -9.12 -23.20 -9.79
N ASN A 277 -8.02 -23.89 -9.47
CA ASN A 277 -7.42 -23.78 -8.15
C ASN A 277 -6.55 -22.50 -8.08
N LEU A 278 -6.74 -21.67 -7.05
CA LEU A 278 -5.89 -20.49 -6.80
C LEU A 278 -4.41 -20.81 -6.70
N LYS A 279 -4.04 -22.01 -6.20
CA LYS A 279 -2.65 -22.43 -6.11
C LYS A 279 -1.98 -22.64 -7.47
N ASP A 280 -2.76 -22.84 -8.54
CA ASP A 280 -2.21 -22.93 -9.91
C ASP A 280 -1.49 -21.64 -10.32
N LEU A 281 -1.81 -20.50 -9.70
CA LEU A 281 -1.12 -19.23 -9.93
C LEU A 281 0.39 -19.35 -9.80
N PHE A 282 0.89 -20.23 -8.93
CA PHE A 282 2.33 -20.46 -8.77
C PHE A 282 2.97 -21.12 -10.01
N GLY A 283 2.26 -22.00 -10.69
CA GLY A 283 2.77 -22.68 -11.90
C GLY A 283 2.57 -21.89 -13.20
N LEU A 284 1.61 -20.94 -13.19
CA LEU A 284 1.25 -20.15 -14.38
C LEU A 284 2.25 -19.01 -14.63
N LEU A 285 2.91 -18.48 -13.60
CA LEU A 285 3.90 -17.42 -13.74
C LEU A 285 5.27 -17.98 -14.07
N PRO A 286 5.85 -17.65 -15.24
CA PRO A 286 7.18 -18.10 -15.60
C PRO A 286 8.26 -17.62 -14.64
N LYS A 287 9.25 -18.49 -14.39
CA LYS A 287 10.46 -18.10 -13.68
C LYS A 287 11.25 -17.03 -14.43
N SER A 288 11.34 -17.16 -15.75
CA SER A 288 12.02 -16.19 -16.60
C SER A 288 11.08 -15.08 -17.07
N ARG A 289 11.50 -13.84 -16.89
CA ARG A 289 10.78 -12.64 -17.37
C ARG A 289 10.66 -12.55 -18.89
N ALA A 290 11.51 -13.27 -19.61
CA ALA A 290 11.47 -13.35 -21.07
C ALA A 290 10.38 -14.31 -21.57
N ASP A 291 9.95 -15.24 -20.72
CA ASP A 291 8.96 -16.22 -21.09
C ASP A 291 7.56 -15.61 -21.12
N GLN A 292 6.78 -16.07 -22.08
CA GLN A 292 5.40 -15.64 -22.26
C GLN A 292 4.44 -16.49 -21.45
N TYR A 293 3.36 -15.88 -20.96
CA TYR A 293 2.24 -16.60 -20.37
C TYR A 293 0.92 -15.94 -20.76
N ASP A 294 -0.17 -16.67 -20.57
CA ASP A 294 -1.50 -16.18 -20.89
C ASP A 294 -2.14 -15.53 -19.66
N MET A 295 -2.36 -14.22 -19.71
CA MET A 295 -2.99 -13.50 -18.62
C MET A 295 -4.44 -13.96 -18.36
N TYR A 296 -5.12 -14.52 -19.34
CA TYR A 296 -6.46 -15.11 -19.13
C TYR A 296 -6.44 -16.25 -18.11
N GLU A 297 -5.36 -17.03 -18.06
CA GLU A 297 -5.20 -18.10 -17.09
C GLU A 297 -5.11 -17.57 -15.65
N ILE A 298 -4.45 -16.42 -15.46
CA ILE A 298 -4.40 -15.71 -14.18
C ILE A 298 -5.80 -15.18 -13.81
N ILE A 299 -6.43 -14.46 -14.75
CA ILE A 299 -7.77 -13.88 -14.55
C ILE A 299 -8.77 -14.97 -14.17
N ASN A 300 -8.76 -16.10 -14.86
CA ASN A 300 -9.67 -17.23 -14.63
C ASN A 300 -9.52 -17.87 -13.23
N ARG A 301 -8.34 -17.74 -12.57
CA ARG A 301 -8.14 -18.18 -11.19
C ARG A 301 -8.55 -17.12 -10.17
N LEU A 302 -8.71 -15.87 -10.58
CA LEU A 302 -9.07 -14.78 -9.68
C LEU A 302 -10.57 -14.47 -9.67
N VAL A 303 -11.28 -14.64 -10.80
CA VAL A 303 -12.67 -14.21 -10.92
C VAL A 303 -13.67 -15.31 -10.57
N ASP A 304 -14.84 -14.90 -10.12
CA ASP A 304 -15.93 -15.79 -9.74
C ASP A 304 -16.39 -16.65 -10.93
N ASN A 305 -16.58 -17.97 -10.72
CA ASN A 305 -16.90 -18.97 -11.75
C ASN A 305 -15.90 -19.02 -12.93
N SER A 306 -14.78 -18.33 -12.90
CA SER A 306 -13.87 -18.12 -14.05
C SER A 306 -14.59 -17.50 -15.25
N GLU A 307 -15.58 -16.64 -15.02
CA GLU A 307 -16.40 -16.02 -16.05
C GLU A 307 -16.03 -14.56 -16.23
N ILE A 308 -15.74 -14.18 -17.48
CA ILE A 308 -15.48 -12.82 -17.91
C ILE A 308 -16.36 -12.46 -19.10
N GLU A 309 -16.70 -11.18 -19.22
CA GLU A 309 -17.28 -10.60 -20.43
C GLU A 309 -16.26 -9.61 -20.99
N GLU A 310 -15.52 -10.06 -22.02
CA GLU A 310 -14.43 -9.27 -22.57
C GLU A 310 -14.96 -8.17 -23.48
N TYR A 311 -14.48 -6.94 -23.23
CA TYR A 311 -14.75 -5.77 -24.05
C TYR A 311 -13.70 -5.65 -25.15
N LYS A 312 -14.13 -5.58 -26.41
CA LYS A 312 -13.26 -5.48 -27.61
C LYS A 312 -12.19 -6.58 -27.67
N ALA A 313 -12.59 -7.85 -27.53
CA ALA A 313 -11.69 -9.01 -27.54
C ALA A 313 -10.76 -9.07 -28.77
N ASP A 314 -11.25 -8.65 -29.94
CA ASP A 314 -10.52 -8.70 -31.20
C ASP A 314 -9.65 -7.48 -31.49
N TYR A 315 -9.72 -6.42 -30.66
CA TYR A 315 -9.00 -5.16 -30.85
C TYR A 315 -8.07 -4.88 -29.65
N GLY A 316 -6.86 -4.34 -29.91
CA GLY A 316 -5.91 -3.94 -28.87
C GLY A 316 -5.54 -5.08 -27.92
N LYS A 317 -5.16 -6.23 -28.47
CA LYS A 317 -5.04 -7.52 -27.76
C LYS A 317 -3.92 -7.58 -26.73
N THR A 318 -3.01 -6.59 -26.69
CA THR A 318 -1.95 -6.52 -25.66
C THR A 318 -2.47 -6.04 -24.31
N ILE A 319 -3.71 -5.48 -24.26
CA ILE A 319 -4.45 -5.22 -23.03
C ILE A 319 -5.78 -5.97 -23.07
N ILE A 320 -6.07 -6.72 -22.02
CA ILE A 320 -7.35 -7.37 -21.78
C ILE A 320 -8.21 -6.40 -20.97
N THR A 321 -9.43 -6.16 -21.44
CA THR A 321 -10.44 -5.38 -20.72
C THR A 321 -11.70 -6.21 -20.60
N ALA A 322 -12.17 -6.47 -19.38
CA ALA A 322 -13.31 -7.36 -19.15
C ALA A 322 -14.14 -6.97 -17.93
N TYR A 323 -15.44 -7.18 -18.02
CA TYR A 323 -16.30 -7.21 -16.84
C TYR A 323 -16.25 -8.59 -16.20
N ALA A 324 -16.19 -8.62 -14.87
CA ALA A 324 -16.14 -9.85 -14.08
C ALA A 324 -16.70 -9.64 -12.67
N ARG A 325 -16.57 -10.65 -11.83
CA ARG A 325 -16.82 -10.53 -10.38
C ARG A 325 -15.66 -11.13 -9.59
N ILE A 326 -15.35 -10.51 -8.46
CA ILE A 326 -14.46 -11.07 -7.44
C ILE A 326 -15.19 -11.01 -6.10
N ASP A 327 -15.33 -12.16 -5.46
CA ASP A 327 -16.05 -12.32 -4.19
C ASP A 327 -17.45 -11.65 -4.22
N GLY A 328 -18.13 -11.81 -5.35
CA GLY A 328 -19.45 -11.25 -5.64
C GLY A 328 -19.44 -9.81 -6.15
N TRP A 329 -18.42 -9.02 -5.90
CA TRP A 329 -18.31 -7.62 -6.36
C TRP A 329 -18.11 -7.53 -7.87
N ALA A 330 -18.92 -6.71 -8.54
CA ALA A 330 -18.72 -6.40 -9.95
C ALA A 330 -17.45 -5.56 -10.12
N ILE A 331 -16.63 -5.91 -11.09
CA ILE A 331 -15.36 -5.22 -11.40
C ILE A 331 -15.15 -5.07 -12.90
N GLY A 332 -14.40 -4.05 -13.27
CA GLY A 332 -13.78 -3.90 -14.60
C GLY A 332 -12.29 -4.25 -14.50
N ILE A 333 -11.83 -5.24 -15.24
CA ILE A 333 -10.43 -5.65 -15.29
C ILE A 333 -9.73 -4.94 -16.44
N VAL A 334 -8.54 -4.38 -16.16
CA VAL A 334 -7.57 -3.88 -17.15
C VAL A 334 -6.26 -4.62 -16.90
N ALA A 335 -5.86 -5.50 -17.81
CA ALA A 335 -4.72 -6.39 -17.59
C ALA A 335 -3.79 -6.44 -18.81
N ASN A 336 -2.48 -6.53 -18.59
CA ASN A 336 -1.51 -6.70 -19.67
C ASN A 336 -1.48 -8.17 -20.11
N GLN A 337 -1.77 -8.46 -21.39
CA GLN A 337 -1.52 -9.77 -21.97
C GLN A 337 -0.02 -9.97 -22.17
N ARG A 338 0.51 -11.14 -21.76
CA ARG A 338 1.94 -11.45 -21.87
C ARG A 338 2.32 -12.33 -23.05
N LYS A 339 1.33 -12.87 -23.76
CA LYS A 339 1.56 -13.56 -25.02
C LYS A 339 1.83 -12.59 -26.17
N LEU A 340 2.60 -13.04 -27.14
CA LEU A 340 2.69 -12.43 -28.45
C LEU A 340 1.33 -12.53 -29.15
N VAL A 341 0.80 -11.42 -29.65
CA VAL A 341 -0.51 -11.36 -30.30
C VAL A 341 -0.40 -10.79 -31.70
N LYS A 342 -1.42 -11.02 -32.54
CA LYS A 342 -1.54 -10.41 -33.88
C LYS A 342 -2.59 -9.31 -33.84
N SER A 343 -2.23 -8.14 -34.35
CA SER A 343 -3.17 -7.05 -34.61
C SER A 343 -4.11 -7.39 -35.77
N ALA A 344 -5.14 -6.57 -35.97
CA ALA A 344 -6.04 -6.69 -37.14
C ALA A 344 -5.29 -6.65 -38.47
N ASN A 345 -4.21 -5.88 -38.55
CA ASN A 345 -3.35 -5.78 -39.73
C ASN A 345 -2.32 -6.94 -39.85
N LYS A 346 -2.48 -8.00 -39.06
CA LYS A 346 -1.58 -9.16 -38.98
C LYS A 346 -0.16 -8.85 -38.47
N GLU A 347 0.08 -7.68 -37.91
CA GLU A 347 1.34 -7.31 -37.27
C GLU A 347 1.50 -8.02 -35.93
N MET A 348 2.71 -8.49 -35.64
CA MET A 348 3.02 -9.08 -34.35
C MET A 348 3.22 -7.99 -33.32
N GLN A 349 2.51 -8.10 -32.20
CA GLN A 349 2.61 -7.20 -31.04
C GLN A 349 3.11 -7.97 -29.81
N PHE A 350 4.13 -7.42 -29.16
CA PHE A 350 4.74 -8.04 -27.98
C PHE A 350 3.83 -7.92 -26.74
N GLY A 351 3.72 -9.00 -26.00
CA GLY A 351 3.02 -9.00 -24.72
C GLY A 351 3.68 -8.09 -23.69
N GLY A 352 2.86 -7.48 -22.83
CA GLY A 352 3.32 -6.52 -21.82
C GLY A 352 3.66 -5.13 -22.36
N VAL A 353 3.51 -4.90 -23.67
CA VAL A 353 3.74 -3.62 -24.31
C VAL A 353 2.40 -2.96 -24.66
N ILE A 354 2.28 -1.66 -24.39
CA ILE A 354 1.09 -0.87 -24.73
C ILE A 354 1.27 -0.30 -26.14
N TYR A 355 0.31 -0.57 -27.02
CA TYR A 355 0.22 -0.03 -28.38
C TYR A 355 -0.92 0.98 -28.48
N ASN A 356 -1.00 1.71 -29.57
CA ASN A 356 -2.05 2.69 -29.82
C ASN A 356 -3.45 2.09 -29.65
N ASP A 357 -3.71 0.95 -30.29
CA ASP A 357 -4.99 0.25 -30.23
C ASP A 357 -5.35 -0.23 -28.82
N SER A 358 -4.38 -0.74 -28.07
CA SER A 358 -4.61 -1.19 -26.69
C SER A 358 -4.80 -0.03 -25.72
N ALA A 359 -4.11 1.10 -25.92
CA ALA A 359 -4.31 2.32 -25.14
C ALA A 359 -5.71 2.90 -25.35
N ASP A 360 -6.18 3.00 -26.59
CA ASP A 360 -7.53 3.46 -26.92
C ASP A 360 -8.63 2.53 -26.40
N LYS A 361 -8.42 1.20 -26.48
CA LYS A 361 -9.32 0.19 -25.90
C LYS A 361 -9.48 0.40 -24.39
N ALA A 362 -8.34 0.49 -23.67
CA ALA A 362 -8.32 0.67 -22.23
C ALA A 362 -8.95 2.00 -21.81
N THR A 363 -8.62 3.10 -22.48
CA THR A 363 -9.21 4.43 -22.25
C THR A 363 -10.74 4.38 -22.26
N ARG A 364 -11.30 3.82 -23.32
CA ARG A 364 -12.76 3.75 -23.45
C ARG A 364 -13.41 2.81 -22.45
N PHE A 365 -12.75 1.69 -22.13
CA PHE A 365 -13.25 0.77 -21.11
C PHE A 365 -13.27 1.39 -19.72
N ILE A 366 -12.22 2.12 -19.33
CA ILE A 366 -12.14 2.85 -18.07
C ILE A 366 -13.28 3.87 -17.98
N ALA A 367 -13.51 4.63 -19.05
CA ALA A 367 -14.63 5.59 -19.12
C ALA A 367 -16.00 4.89 -18.94
N ASN A 368 -16.20 3.74 -19.59
CA ASN A 368 -17.41 2.93 -19.43
C ASN A 368 -17.63 2.43 -18.01
N CYS A 369 -16.57 2.00 -17.32
CA CYS A 369 -16.64 1.58 -15.93
C CYS A 369 -17.03 2.75 -15.01
N ASN A 370 -16.47 3.92 -15.25
CA ASN A 370 -16.81 5.13 -14.50
C ASN A 370 -18.29 5.52 -14.67
N GLN A 371 -18.82 5.51 -15.88
CA GLN A 371 -20.22 5.80 -16.14
C GLN A 371 -21.18 4.80 -15.48
N LYS A 372 -20.76 3.54 -15.36
CA LYS A 372 -21.54 2.44 -14.78
C LYS A 372 -21.30 2.23 -13.29
N LYS A 373 -20.45 3.04 -12.64
CA LYS A 373 -20.03 2.87 -11.24
C LYS A 373 -19.46 1.48 -10.95
N ILE A 374 -18.58 1.00 -11.80
CA ILE A 374 -17.91 -0.31 -11.66
C ILE A 374 -16.47 -0.08 -11.20
N PRO A 375 -16.05 -0.57 -10.02
CA PRO A 375 -14.67 -0.52 -9.56
C PRO A 375 -13.70 -1.14 -10.56
N LEU A 376 -12.50 -0.57 -10.68
CA LEU A 376 -11.47 -1.01 -11.63
C LEU A 376 -10.38 -1.81 -10.92
N VAL A 377 -9.98 -2.92 -11.52
CA VAL A 377 -8.85 -3.76 -11.10
C VAL A 377 -7.80 -3.78 -12.20
N PHE A 378 -6.61 -3.28 -11.90
CA PHE A 378 -5.46 -3.28 -12.79
C PHE A 378 -4.53 -4.43 -12.44
N LEU A 379 -4.28 -5.33 -13.40
CA LEU A 379 -3.31 -6.42 -13.28
C LEU A 379 -2.08 -6.07 -14.11
N GLN A 380 -1.03 -5.60 -13.44
CA GLN A 380 0.17 -5.08 -14.11
C GLN A 380 1.22 -6.18 -14.36
N ASP A 381 1.58 -6.34 -15.61
CA ASP A 381 2.85 -6.90 -16.06
C ASP A 381 3.26 -6.16 -17.35
N VAL A 382 3.67 -4.90 -17.19
CA VAL A 382 3.89 -3.93 -18.25
C VAL A 382 5.37 -3.55 -18.37
N THR A 383 5.90 -3.65 -19.59
CA THR A 383 7.27 -3.26 -19.92
C THR A 383 7.39 -1.81 -20.41
N GLY A 384 6.29 -1.19 -20.79
CA GLY A 384 6.22 0.18 -21.29
C GLY A 384 5.28 0.33 -22.48
N PHE A 385 5.34 1.50 -23.10
CA PHE A 385 4.71 1.76 -24.39
C PHE A 385 5.63 1.30 -25.53
N MET A 386 5.06 0.98 -26.69
CA MET A 386 5.85 0.68 -27.88
C MET A 386 6.66 1.90 -28.31
N VAL A 387 7.90 1.66 -28.69
CA VAL A 387 8.86 2.68 -29.11
C VAL A 387 9.21 2.53 -30.60
N GLY A 388 9.85 3.55 -31.16
CA GLY A 388 10.35 3.55 -32.54
C GLY A 388 9.51 4.42 -33.47
N SER A 389 10.10 4.79 -34.61
CA SER A 389 9.55 5.79 -35.54
C SER A 389 8.12 5.47 -35.97
N LYS A 390 7.79 4.20 -36.22
CA LYS A 390 6.44 3.78 -36.59
C LYS A 390 5.42 4.10 -35.49
N SER A 391 5.73 3.81 -34.25
CA SER A 391 4.85 4.11 -33.11
C SER A 391 4.72 5.60 -32.86
N GLU A 392 5.83 6.33 -32.91
CA GLU A 392 5.81 7.79 -32.74
C GLU A 392 4.98 8.48 -33.86
N HIS A 393 5.19 8.10 -35.11
CA HIS A 393 4.43 8.65 -36.23
C HIS A 393 2.95 8.27 -36.20
N SER A 394 2.59 7.14 -35.57
CA SER A 394 1.18 6.77 -35.37
C SER A 394 0.53 7.43 -34.13
N GLY A 395 1.30 8.22 -33.37
CA GLY A 395 0.80 8.97 -32.23
C GLY A 395 0.69 8.19 -30.93
N ILE A 396 1.64 7.27 -30.66
CA ILE A 396 1.64 6.46 -29.44
C ILE A 396 1.60 7.34 -28.17
N ILE A 397 2.31 8.46 -28.14
CA ILE A 397 2.32 9.35 -26.98
C ILE A 397 0.94 10.00 -26.76
N LYS A 398 0.24 10.34 -27.82
CA LYS A 398 -1.13 10.87 -27.79
C LYS A 398 -2.09 9.83 -27.21
N ASP A 399 -2.07 8.61 -27.73
CA ASP A 399 -2.98 7.55 -27.32
C ASP A 399 -2.65 7.04 -25.90
N GLY A 400 -1.36 7.00 -25.55
CA GLY A 400 -0.91 6.76 -24.18
C GLY A 400 -1.40 7.84 -23.20
N ALA A 401 -1.35 9.12 -23.61
CA ALA A 401 -1.84 10.22 -22.79
C ALA A 401 -3.36 10.15 -22.55
N LYS A 402 -4.15 9.67 -23.53
CA LYS A 402 -5.60 9.40 -23.33
C LYS A 402 -5.83 8.37 -22.22
N MET A 403 -5.05 7.28 -22.22
CA MET A 403 -5.17 6.24 -21.20
C MET A 403 -4.79 6.79 -19.81
N VAL A 404 -3.69 7.51 -19.70
CA VAL A 404 -3.25 8.18 -18.47
C VAL A 404 -4.32 9.17 -17.99
N ASN A 405 -4.92 9.95 -18.90
CA ASN A 405 -6.00 10.89 -18.58
C ASN A 405 -7.24 10.14 -18.01
N ALA A 406 -7.66 9.04 -18.64
CA ALA A 406 -8.79 8.24 -18.17
C ALA A 406 -8.56 7.66 -16.76
N VAL A 407 -7.35 7.17 -16.49
CA VAL A 407 -6.97 6.65 -15.17
C VAL A 407 -6.95 7.77 -14.12
N SER A 408 -6.39 8.93 -14.47
CA SER A 408 -6.26 10.09 -13.57
C SER A 408 -7.63 10.67 -13.15
N ASN A 409 -8.56 10.77 -14.10
CA ASN A 409 -9.88 11.34 -13.86
C ASN A 409 -10.93 10.32 -13.42
N SER A 410 -10.54 9.05 -13.23
CA SER A 410 -11.45 8.01 -12.75
C SER A 410 -11.99 8.35 -11.36
N VAL A 411 -13.31 8.33 -11.20
CA VAL A 411 -14.02 8.57 -9.94
C VAL A 411 -14.43 7.27 -9.24
N VAL A 412 -14.40 6.13 -9.95
CA VAL A 412 -14.59 4.82 -9.33
C VAL A 412 -13.30 4.34 -8.66
N PRO A 413 -13.40 3.54 -7.59
CA PRO A 413 -12.23 2.99 -6.92
C PRO A 413 -11.36 2.17 -7.88
N LYS A 414 -10.07 2.33 -7.76
CA LYS A 414 -9.04 1.61 -8.52
C LYS A 414 -8.23 0.74 -7.57
N PHE A 415 -7.95 -0.48 -7.98
CA PHE A 415 -7.13 -1.44 -7.25
C PHE A 415 -6.05 -1.96 -8.18
N THR A 416 -4.80 -1.95 -7.74
CA THR A 416 -3.68 -2.36 -8.57
C THR A 416 -2.95 -3.55 -7.97
N VAL A 417 -2.75 -4.59 -8.77
CA VAL A 417 -1.94 -5.77 -8.45
C VAL A 417 -0.78 -5.83 -9.43
N ILE A 418 0.43 -5.65 -8.93
CA ILE A 418 1.65 -5.77 -9.73
C ILE A 418 2.08 -7.23 -9.69
N ILE A 419 1.87 -7.92 -10.81
CA ILE A 419 2.14 -9.35 -10.96
C ILE A 419 3.58 -9.60 -11.39
N GLY A 420 4.06 -8.80 -12.33
CA GLY A 420 5.37 -8.90 -12.93
C GLY A 420 6.01 -7.52 -13.09
N ASN A 421 6.37 -7.15 -14.31
CA ASN A 421 7.01 -5.87 -14.59
C ASN A 421 6.05 -4.69 -14.39
N SER A 422 6.59 -3.60 -13.88
CA SER A 422 5.91 -2.30 -13.78
C SER A 422 6.91 -1.20 -14.13
N TYR A 423 7.12 -1.00 -15.45
CA TYR A 423 8.20 -0.16 -15.95
C TYR A 423 7.73 1.14 -16.59
N GLY A 424 8.47 2.23 -16.29
CA GLY A 424 8.34 3.53 -16.91
C GLY A 424 6.91 4.09 -16.90
N ALA A 425 6.51 4.75 -17.98
CA ALA A 425 5.17 5.29 -18.14
C ALA A 425 4.06 4.21 -18.23
N GLY A 426 4.42 2.94 -18.46
CA GLY A 426 3.50 1.82 -18.35
C GLY A 426 2.93 1.67 -16.94
N ASN A 427 3.75 1.92 -15.89
CA ASN A 427 3.27 1.98 -14.51
C ASN A 427 2.15 3.03 -14.34
N TYR A 428 2.32 4.19 -14.95
CA TYR A 428 1.35 5.30 -14.87
C TYR A 428 0.04 4.94 -15.57
N ALA A 429 0.10 4.46 -16.79
CA ALA A 429 -1.07 4.06 -17.58
C ALA A 429 -1.85 2.91 -16.93
N MET A 430 -1.17 2.02 -16.20
CA MET A 430 -1.76 0.88 -15.49
C MET A 430 -2.05 1.17 -14.01
N CYS A 431 -2.27 2.45 -13.66
CA CYS A 431 -2.65 2.89 -12.31
C CYS A 431 -1.60 2.58 -11.23
N GLY A 432 -0.36 3.08 -11.41
CA GLY A 432 0.65 3.08 -10.37
C GLY A 432 0.29 3.96 -9.18
N LYS A 433 1.15 3.99 -8.16
CA LYS A 433 0.88 4.67 -6.86
C LYS A 433 0.46 6.13 -7.00
N ALA A 434 1.03 6.88 -7.93
CA ALA A 434 0.73 8.30 -8.16
C ALA A 434 -0.66 8.56 -8.79
N TYR A 435 -1.38 7.51 -9.17
CA TYR A 435 -2.72 7.59 -9.76
C TYR A 435 -3.83 7.19 -8.78
N ASP A 436 -3.54 7.27 -7.51
CA ASP A 436 -4.46 7.11 -6.38
C ASP A 436 -5.26 5.79 -6.43
N PRO A 437 -4.60 4.61 -6.54
CA PRO A 437 -5.29 3.37 -6.28
C PRO A 437 -5.70 3.30 -4.81
N ARG A 438 -6.93 2.84 -4.54
CA ARG A 438 -7.39 2.63 -3.15
C ARG A 438 -6.48 1.66 -2.39
N LEU A 439 -6.03 0.62 -3.08
CA LEU A 439 -4.97 -0.27 -2.63
C LEU A 439 -4.08 -0.64 -3.83
N ILE A 440 -2.79 -0.75 -3.60
CA ILE A 440 -1.80 -1.23 -4.55
C ILE A 440 -0.90 -2.28 -3.89
N VAL A 441 -0.91 -3.48 -4.44
CA VAL A 441 -0.14 -4.60 -3.90
C VAL A 441 0.76 -5.20 -4.98
N ALA A 442 1.82 -5.85 -4.55
CA ALA A 442 2.76 -6.54 -5.43
C ALA A 442 2.85 -8.03 -5.07
N TRP A 443 2.99 -8.89 -6.08
CA TRP A 443 3.40 -10.27 -5.85
C TRP A 443 4.92 -10.33 -5.61
N PRO A 444 5.47 -11.40 -4.99
CA PRO A 444 6.91 -11.54 -4.81
C PRO A 444 7.71 -11.58 -6.11
N SER A 445 7.01 -11.87 -7.21
CA SER A 445 7.52 -11.84 -8.58
C SER A 445 7.57 -10.43 -9.19
N ALA A 446 7.06 -9.39 -8.58
CA ALA A 446 6.98 -8.04 -9.14
C ALA A 446 8.34 -7.34 -9.26
N GLU A 447 8.46 -6.45 -10.24
CA GLU A 447 9.59 -5.54 -10.40
C GLU A 447 9.07 -4.13 -10.75
N LEU A 448 9.58 -3.12 -10.04
CA LEU A 448 9.18 -1.72 -10.24
C LEU A 448 10.42 -0.88 -10.55
N ALA A 449 10.47 -0.28 -11.74
CA ALA A 449 11.57 0.59 -12.14
C ALA A 449 11.19 1.49 -13.33
N VAL A 450 12.08 2.39 -13.71
CA VAL A 450 11.95 3.12 -14.99
C VAL A 450 12.12 2.17 -16.18
N MET A 451 13.05 1.21 -16.07
CA MET A 451 13.33 0.16 -17.07
C MET A 451 14.02 -1.02 -16.39
N SER A 452 14.19 -2.13 -17.09
CA SER A 452 14.91 -3.30 -16.54
C SER A 452 16.37 -2.96 -16.20
N GLY A 453 16.95 -3.66 -15.22
CA GLY A 453 18.35 -3.46 -14.80
C GLY A 453 19.34 -3.58 -15.98
N ASN A 454 19.14 -4.54 -16.89
CA ASN A 454 19.95 -4.68 -18.10
C ASN A 454 19.84 -3.48 -19.03
N SER A 455 18.64 -2.93 -19.23
CA SER A 455 18.44 -1.76 -20.09
C SER A 455 19.05 -0.52 -19.45
N ALA A 456 18.85 -0.34 -18.14
CA ALA A 456 19.43 0.76 -17.39
C ALA A 456 20.96 0.73 -17.42
N ALA A 457 21.57 -0.44 -17.19
CA ALA A 457 23.02 -0.61 -17.24
C ALA A 457 23.59 -0.25 -18.62
N LYS A 458 22.94 -0.70 -19.70
CA LYS A 458 23.37 -0.35 -21.07
C LYS A 458 23.31 1.16 -21.34
N VAL A 459 22.22 1.83 -20.96
CA VAL A 459 22.03 3.27 -21.19
C VAL A 459 23.04 4.09 -20.38
N LEU A 460 23.18 3.78 -19.09
CA LEU A 460 24.12 4.49 -18.22
C LEU A 460 25.59 4.28 -18.63
N LEU A 461 25.93 3.06 -19.03
CA LEU A 461 27.25 2.76 -19.56
C LEU A 461 27.55 3.57 -20.84
N GLN A 462 26.58 3.68 -21.77
CA GLN A 462 26.75 4.51 -22.96
C GLN A 462 26.98 5.99 -22.61
N ILE A 463 26.24 6.53 -21.63
CA ILE A 463 26.40 7.92 -21.15
C ILE A 463 27.78 8.12 -20.55
N GLU A 464 28.23 7.22 -19.67
CA GLU A 464 29.54 7.30 -19.02
C GLU A 464 30.69 7.19 -20.03
N THR A 465 30.59 6.22 -20.95
CA THR A 465 31.56 6.04 -22.03
C THR A 465 31.66 7.29 -22.94
N ALA A 466 30.50 7.90 -23.25
CA ALA A 466 30.48 9.15 -24.02
C ALA A 466 31.11 10.33 -23.25
N SER A 467 30.85 10.40 -21.95
CA SER A 467 31.45 11.42 -21.07
C SER A 467 32.96 11.30 -21.01
N LEU A 468 33.48 10.08 -20.87
CA LEU A 468 34.92 9.80 -20.83
C LEU A 468 35.59 10.11 -22.15
N LYS A 469 34.99 9.73 -23.28
CA LYS A 469 35.47 10.08 -24.62
C LYS A 469 35.58 11.59 -24.82
N ASN A 470 34.61 12.36 -24.33
CA ASN A 470 34.65 13.83 -24.40
C ASN A 470 35.78 14.44 -23.55
N LYS A 471 36.25 13.73 -22.51
CA LYS A 471 37.41 14.11 -21.69
C LYS A 471 38.73 13.60 -22.25
N GLY A 472 38.72 12.89 -23.37
CA GLY A 472 39.93 12.29 -23.98
C GLY A 472 40.37 10.99 -23.32
N GLU A 473 39.53 10.40 -22.48
CA GLU A 473 39.81 9.13 -21.79
C GLU A 473 39.18 7.96 -22.56
N THR A 474 39.90 6.83 -22.59
CA THR A 474 39.38 5.56 -23.14
C THR A 474 39.10 4.57 -22.02
N ILE A 475 37.92 3.95 -22.03
CA ILE A 475 37.59 2.84 -21.13
C ILE A 475 38.13 1.53 -21.71
N THR A 476 38.76 0.69 -20.87
CA THR A 476 39.12 -0.67 -21.24
C THR A 476 37.89 -1.57 -21.16
N THR A 477 37.87 -2.68 -21.92
CA THR A 477 36.76 -3.62 -21.93
C THR A 477 36.47 -4.21 -20.53
N GLU A 478 37.53 -4.43 -19.73
CA GLU A 478 37.40 -4.95 -18.35
C GLU A 478 36.69 -3.93 -17.45
N LYS A 479 37.06 -2.66 -17.54
CA LYS A 479 36.46 -1.57 -16.75
C LYS A 479 35.02 -1.28 -17.18
N GLU A 480 34.73 -1.47 -18.50
CA GLU A 480 33.38 -1.38 -19.03
C GLU A 480 32.47 -2.48 -18.46
N ALA A 481 32.96 -3.73 -18.41
CA ALA A 481 32.24 -4.84 -17.82
C ALA A 481 32.01 -4.68 -16.31
N GLU A 482 33.04 -4.23 -15.57
CA GLU A 482 32.93 -3.95 -14.14
C GLU A 482 31.86 -2.89 -13.84
N LEU A 483 31.91 -1.77 -14.60
CA LEU A 483 30.94 -0.68 -14.44
C LEU A 483 29.51 -1.15 -14.79
N PHE A 484 29.37 -1.96 -15.85
CA PHE A 484 28.09 -2.56 -16.21
C PHE A 484 27.52 -3.41 -15.08
N ASP A 485 28.32 -4.28 -14.49
CA ASP A 485 27.89 -5.16 -13.40
C ASP A 485 27.57 -4.39 -12.12
N GLN A 486 28.32 -3.35 -11.79
CA GLN A 486 28.02 -2.47 -10.66
C GLN A 486 26.68 -1.74 -10.83
N ILE A 487 26.44 -1.15 -12.00
CA ILE A 487 25.18 -0.45 -12.30
C ILE A 487 24.02 -1.45 -12.25
N LYS A 488 24.19 -2.60 -12.91
CA LYS A 488 23.17 -3.64 -12.96
C LYS A 488 22.80 -4.15 -11.57
N SER A 489 23.79 -4.48 -10.75
CA SER A 489 23.58 -4.98 -9.38
C SER A 489 22.80 -3.99 -8.52
N ARG A 490 23.14 -2.70 -8.59
CA ARG A 490 22.41 -1.63 -7.87
C ARG A 490 20.96 -1.52 -8.34
N TYR A 491 20.71 -1.62 -9.65
CA TYR A 491 19.35 -1.60 -10.19
C TYR A 491 18.56 -2.84 -9.80
N ASP A 492 19.18 -4.02 -9.86
CA ASP A 492 18.53 -5.30 -9.51
C ASP A 492 18.06 -5.31 -8.04
N GLU A 493 18.79 -4.65 -7.14
CA GLU A 493 18.36 -4.43 -5.76
C GLU A 493 17.14 -3.50 -5.68
N GLN A 494 17.14 -2.40 -6.44
CA GLN A 494 16.11 -1.36 -6.38
C GLN A 494 14.79 -1.75 -7.06
N VAL A 495 14.79 -2.68 -8.00
CA VAL A 495 13.57 -3.14 -8.69
C VAL A 495 12.72 -4.08 -7.82
N SER A 496 13.27 -4.62 -6.76
CA SER A 496 12.61 -5.60 -5.87
C SER A 496 11.28 -5.08 -5.31
N PRO A 497 10.23 -5.91 -5.22
CA PRO A 497 8.97 -5.53 -4.58
C PRO A 497 9.15 -5.21 -3.10
N TYR A 498 10.15 -5.78 -2.43
CA TYR A 498 10.48 -5.46 -1.03
C TYR A 498 11.09 -4.07 -0.89
N TYR A 499 11.95 -3.66 -1.83
CA TYR A 499 12.49 -2.31 -1.88
C TYR A 499 11.39 -1.26 -2.04
N SER A 500 10.43 -1.52 -2.93
CA SER A 500 9.26 -0.69 -3.15
C SER A 500 8.35 -0.61 -1.92
N ALA A 501 8.09 -1.76 -1.29
CA ALA A 501 7.25 -1.85 -0.11
C ALA A 501 7.89 -1.20 1.12
N ALA A 502 9.21 -1.30 1.26
CA ALA A 502 9.95 -0.61 2.32
C ALA A 502 9.77 0.92 2.25
N ARG A 503 9.58 1.46 1.06
CA ARG A 503 9.35 2.90 0.78
C ARG A 503 7.89 3.29 0.64
N MET A 504 6.96 2.35 0.89
CA MET A 504 5.52 2.55 0.73
C MET A 504 5.10 2.92 -0.71
N TRP A 505 5.83 2.46 -1.73
CA TRP A 505 5.39 2.57 -3.13
C TRP A 505 4.29 1.55 -3.45
N THR A 506 4.26 0.46 -2.69
CA THR A 506 3.16 -0.49 -2.63
C THR A 506 2.67 -0.62 -1.19
N ASP A 507 1.39 -0.93 -1.02
CA ASP A 507 0.77 -1.10 0.29
C ASP A 507 1.12 -2.44 0.93
N ALA A 508 1.44 -3.46 0.10
CA ALA A 508 1.93 -4.76 0.58
C ALA A 508 2.63 -5.55 -0.52
N VAL A 509 3.47 -6.51 -0.11
CA VAL A 509 3.84 -7.68 -0.91
C VAL A 509 3.00 -8.85 -0.40
N ILE A 510 2.23 -9.46 -1.29
CA ILE A 510 1.23 -10.47 -0.95
C ILE A 510 1.48 -11.81 -1.65
N GLU A 511 1.06 -12.90 -1.04
CA GLU A 511 0.96 -14.19 -1.72
C GLU A 511 -0.07 -14.09 -2.87
N PRO A 512 0.18 -14.63 -4.07
CA PRO A 512 -0.77 -14.58 -5.18
C PRO A 512 -2.18 -15.05 -4.82
N THR A 513 -2.29 -16.02 -3.94
CA THR A 513 -3.58 -16.58 -3.46
C THR A 513 -4.40 -15.62 -2.59
N GLU A 514 -3.79 -14.56 -2.02
CA GLU A 514 -4.46 -13.54 -1.21
C GLU A 514 -5.10 -12.43 -2.06
N THR A 515 -4.85 -12.40 -3.37
CA THR A 515 -5.28 -11.31 -4.27
C THR A 515 -6.78 -11.06 -4.20
N ARG A 516 -7.59 -12.11 -4.17
CA ARG A 516 -9.07 -11.98 -4.07
C ARG A 516 -9.50 -11.28 -2.78
N ASP A 517 -8.89 -11.62 -1.66
CA ASP A 517 -9.22 -11.03 -0.36
C ASP A 517 -8.85 -9.55 -0.30
N TRP A 518 -7.67 -9.17 -0.83
CA TRP A 518 -7.25 -7.79 -0.90
C TRP A 518 -8.18 -6.92 -1.75
N ILE A 519 -8.58 -7.42 -2.94
CA ILE A 519 -9.50 -6.70 -3.84
C ILE A 519 -10.89 -6.62 -3.20
N SER A 520 -11.42 -7.72 -2.67
CA SER A 520 -12.75 -7.77 -2.06
C SER A 520 -12.88 -6.83 -0.86
N MET A 521 -11.92 -6.90 0.08
CA MET A 521 -11.89 -6.00 1.25
C MET A 521 -11.70 -4.54 0.85
N GLY A 522 -10.91 -4.28 -0.19
CA GLY A 522 -10.72 -2.93 -0.71
C GLY A 522 -11.99 -2.37 -1.35
N ILE A 523 -12.74 -3.15 -2.12
CA ILE A 523 -14.01 -2.72 -2.70
C ILE A 523 -15.06 -2.50 -1.61
N GLU A 524 -15.12 -3.38 -0.61
CA GLU A 524 -15.99 -3.22 0.55
C GLU A 524 -15.68 -1.91 1.29
N ALA A 525 -14.39 -1.63 1.53
CA ALA A 525 -13.95 -0.37 2.11
C ALA A 525 -14.41 0.83 1.26
N ALA A 526 -14.21 0.76 -0.04
CA ALA A 526 -14.60 1.84 -0.96
C ALA A 526 -16.12 2.02 -1.07
N ASP A 527 -16.91 1.00 -0.78
CA ASP A 527 -18.38 1.08 -0.78
C ASP A 527 -18.93 1.98 0.35
N HIS A 528 -18.14 2.22 1.42
CA HIS A 528 -18.51 3.17 2.48
C HIS A 528 -18.44 4.64 2.04
N ALA A 529 -17.80 4.96 0.90
CA ALA A 529 -17.65 6.32 0.41
C ALA A 529 -18.50 6.57 -0.84
N PRO A 530 -19.64 7.28 -0.75
CA PRO A 530 -20.44 7.65 -1.92
C PRO A 530 -19.59 8.39 -2.97
N ILE A 531 -19.78 8.07 -4.25
CA ILE A 531 -19.12 8.80 -5.34
C ILE A 531 -19.75 10.18 -5.46
N GLN A 532 -19.04 11.20 -5.00
CA GLN A 532 -19.55 12.58 -4.96
C GLN A 532 -19.25 13.36 -6.24
N LYS A 533 -18.16 13.01 -6.94
CA LYS A 533 -17.74 13.70 -8.15
C LYS A 533 -18.38 13.08 -9.39
N ALA A 534 -18.89 13.90 -10.31
CA ALA A 534 -19.26 13.45 -11.65
C ALA A 534 -17.99 13.08 -12.43
N PHE A 535 -18.05 12.00 -13.20
CA PHE A 535 -16.96 11.62 -14.09
C PHE A 535 -16.84 12.64 -15.23
N ASN A 536 -15.66 13.22 -15.39
CA ASN A 536 -15.32 14.15 -16.45
C ASN A 536 -13.84 13.95 -16.83
N MET A 537 -13.59 13.64 -18.09
CA MET A 537 -12.22 13.42 -18.59
C MET A 537 -11.48 14.72 -18.94
N GLY A 538 -12.16 15.88 -18.91
CA GLY A 538 -11.57 17.13 -19.37
C GLY A 538 -11.28 17.12 -20.88
N VAL A 539 -10.25 17.85 -21.28
CA VAL A 539 -9.81 17.90 -22.69
C VAL A 539 -9.06 16.64 -23.06
N MET A 540 -9.57 15.94 -24.07
CA MET A 540 -8.94 14.71 -24.58
C MET A 540 -7.91 15.02 -25.67
N GLN A 541 -6.85 14.25 -25.71
CA GLN A 541 -5.88 14.23 -26.80
C GLN A 541 -6.49 13.55 -28.03
N VAL A 542 -6.44 14.19 -29.20
CA VAL A 542 -7.01 13.72 -30.47
C VAL A 542 -5.99 13.70 -31.59
#